data_a5bab3b0ca865bedeb42e645e70fdef0
#
_entry.id   a5bab3b0ca865bedeb42e645e70fdef0
#
_cell.length_a   1.000
_cell.length_b   1.000
_cell.length_c   1.000
_cell.angle_alpha   90.00
_cell.angle_beta   90.00
_cell.angle_gamma   90.00
#
_symmetry.space_group_name_H-M   'P 1'
#
loop_
_entity.id
_entity.type
_entity.pdbx_description
1 polymer ?
#
loop_
_entity_poly.entity_id
_entity_poly.type
_entity_poly.pdbx_seq_one_letter_code
_entity_poly.pdbx_strand_id
1 'polypeptide(L)'
;YLCLDSDQAGNDACSRLVKLMPEGYTVHRHIPLFKDWNEVLQHRAEITDGKYIQEAVYGLKEPPQEETVEIIRMSEVDTQTVEWLWEPYIPFGKVTIVQGNPGEGKTTFALRLAAACTNRKPFPHMAVHEPFNVIYQTAEDGLGDTIKPRLMEAEADLDRILVIDESKQGLSLSDERIERA
;
A
#
# COMPACT_ATOMS: atom_id res chain seq x y z
N TYR A 1 -4.62 22.45 0.82
CA TYR A 1 -5.38 23.10 1.90
C TYR A 1 -4.46 23.57 3.02
N LEU A 2 -4.69 24.78 3.56
CA LEU A 2 -3.98 25.34 4.71
C LEU A 2 -4.96 25.46 5.89
N CYS A 3 -4.71 24.68 6.95
CA CYS A 3 -5.54 24.59 8.16
C CYS A 3 -4.76 25.21 9.34
N LEU A 4 -4.52 26.50 9.30
CA LEU A 4 -3.83 27.26 10.34
C LEU A 4 -4.84 28.00 11.21
N ASP A 5 -4.44 28.34 12.45
CA ASP A 5 -5.29 29.06 13.39
C ASP A 5 -5.79 30.40 12.84
N SER A 6 -6.89 30.88 13.36
CA SER A 6 -7.52 32.14 12.90
C SER A 6 -6.91 33.41 13.48
N ASP A 7 -5.86 33.27 14.28
CA ASP A 7 -5.14 34.40 14.89
C ASP A 7 -4.18 35.11 13.90
N GLN A 8 -3.55 36.20 14.36
CA GLN A 8 -2.62 36.96 13.54
C GLN A 8 -1.42 36.11 13.09
N ALA A 9 -0.90 35.25 13.95
CA ALA A 9 0.26 34.39 13.63
C ALA A 9 -0.10 33.36 12.52
N GLY A 10 -1.28 32.73 12.60
CA GLY A 10 -1.79 31.82 11.59
C GLY A 10 -2.07 32.51 10.26
N ASN A 11 -2.57 33.74 10.28
CA ASN A 11 -2.80 34.56 9.10
C ASN A 11 -1.48 34.91 8.38
N ASP A 12 -0.46 35.33 9.15
CA ASP A 12 0.85 35.68 8.62
C ASP A 12 1.59 34.45 8.08
N ALA A 13 1.45 33.30 8.75
CA ALA A 13 2.01 32.02 8.29
C ALA A 13 1.34 31.58 7.00
N CYS A 14 0.01 31.68 6.89
CA CYS A 14 -0.74 31.36 5.67
C CYS A 14 -0.25 32.21 4.51
N SER A 15 -0.12 33.52 4.71
CA SER A 15 0.33 34.46 3.69
C SER A 15 1.75 34.18 3.19
N ARG A 16 2.63 33.73 4.08
CA ARG A 16 3.99 33.29 3.72
C ARG A 16 3.99 31.98 2.94
N LEU A 17 3.22 30.99 3.37
CA LEU A 17 3.15 29.69 2.71
C LEU A 17 2.57 29.81 1.30
N VAL A 18 1.53 30.62 1.10
CA VAL A 18 0.95 30.85 -0.25
C VAL A 18 2.01 31.40 -1.22
N LYS A 19 2.89 32.29 -0.76
CA LYS A 19 3.96 32.88 -1.59
C LYS A 19 5.06 31.87 -1.95
N LEU A 20 5.19 30.81 -1.17
CA LEU A 20 6.20 29.74 -1.40
C LEU A 20 5.67 28.61 -2.28
N MET A 21 4.36 28.62 -2.60
CA MET A 21 3.78 27.56 -3.45
C MET A 21 4.25 27.71 -4.90
N PRO A 22 4.62 26.59 -5.55
CA PRO A 22 4.94 26.60 -6.98
C PRO A 22 3.74 27.04 -7.84
N GLU A 23 4.04 27.55 -9.02
CA GLU A 23 2.98 27.88 -10.00
C GLU A 23 2.17 26.61 -10.36
N GLY A 24 0.85 26.80 -10.52
CA GLY A 24 -0.08 25.71 -10.90
C GLY A 24 -0.82 25.07 -9.73
N TYR A 25 -0.49 25.41 -8.48
CA TYR A 25 -1.25 24.95 -7.31
C TYR A 25 -2.35 25.94 -6.91
N THR A 26 -3.56 25.41 -6.66
CA THR A 26 -4.65 26.17 -6.05
C THR A 26 -4.60 25.99 -4.55
N VAL A 27 -4.51 27.08 -3.80
CA VAL A 27 -4.45 27.05 -2.33
C VAL A 27 -5.82 27.41 -1.77
N HIS A 28 -6.34 26.50 -0.94
CA HIS A 28 -7.57 26.71 -0.17
C HIS A 28 -7.21 26.85 1.30
N ARG A 29 -7.76 27.86 1.96
CA ARG A 29 -7.59 28.06 3.39
C ARG A 29 -8.86 27.68 4.11
N HIS A 30 -8.75 26.79 5.11
CA HIS A 30 -9.79 26.52 6.08
C HIS A 30 -9.50 27.29 7.37
N ILE A 31 -10.49 28.02 7.85
CA ILE A 31 -10.41 28.82 9.07
C ILE A 31 -11.23 28.11 10.14
N PRO A 32 -10.66 27.85 11.35
CA PRO A 32 -11.43 27.25 12.44
C PRO A 32 -12.58 28.17 12.88
N LEU A 33 -13.74 27.60 13.20
CA LEU A 33 -14.92 28.33 13.73
C LEU A 33 -14.67 28.88 15.13
N PHE A 34 -13.77 28.28 15.88
CA PHE A 34 -13.34 28.68 17.20
C PHE A 34 -11.92 29.26 17.11
N LYS A 35 -11.29 29.48 18.24
CA LYS A 35 -9.95 30.06 18.30
C LYS A 35 -8.91 29.26 17.50
N ASP A 36 -8.98 27.95 17.62
CA ASP A 36 -8.05 27.01 16.97
C ASP A 36 -8.76 25.69 16.60
N TRP A 37 -8.05 24.80 15.91
CA TRP A 37 -8.57 23.48 15.51
C TRP A 37 -8.81 22.52 16.66
N ASN A 38 -8.13 22.70 17.80
CA ASN A 38 -8.37 21.89 18.97
C ASN A 38 -9.73 22.25 19.61
N GLU A 39 -10.07 23.54 19.68
CA GLU A 39 -11.40 23.98 20.13
C GLU A 39 -12.50 23.51 19.16
N VAL A 40 -12.27 23.55 17.84
CA VAL A 40 -13.19 22.95 16.85
C VAL A 40 -13.44 21.48 17.15
N LEU A 41 -12.39 20.72 17.46
CA LEU A 41 -12.50 19.30 17.79
C LEU A 41 -13.29 19.07 19.09
N GLN A 42 -13.03 19.89 20.13
CA GLN A 42 -13.73 19.79 21.41
C GLN A 42 -15.23 20.08 21.27
N HIS A 43 -15.60 21.06 20.45
CA HIS A 43 -16.97 21.49 20.22
C HIS A 43 -17.61 20.90 18.96
N ARG A 44 -17.03 19.85 18.40
CA ARG A 44 -17.50 19.25 17.13
C ARG A 44 -18.98 18.88 17.10
N ALA A 45 -19.55 18.51 18.25
CA ALA A 45 -20.96 18.15 18.37
C ALA A 45 -21.91 19.37 18.27
N GLU A 46 -21.38 20.58 18.44
CA GLU A 46 -22.13 21.83 18.37
C GLU A 46 -22.11 22.43 16.95
N ILE A 47 -21.23 21.92 16.08
CA ILE A 47 -21.08 22.40 14.71
C ILE A 47 -22.20 21.79 13.86
N THR A 48 -23.17 22.62 13.49
CA THR A 48 -24.35 22.21 12.68
C THR A 48 -24.29 22.73 11.24
N ASP A 49 -23.31 23.56 10.91
CA ASP A 49 -23.13 24.07 9.55
C ASP A 49 -22.56 22.96 8.65
N GLY A 50 -23.44 22.35 7.84
CA GLY A 50 -23.08 21.28 6.94
C GLY A 50 -22.04 21.68 5.89
N LYS A 51 -22.04 22.94 5.43
CA LYS A 51 -21.07 23.45 4.47
C LYS A 51 -19.68 23.52 5.12
N TYR A 52 -19.59 24.04 6.33
CA TYR A 52 -18.34 24.09 7.07
C TYR A 52 -17.79 22.70 7.35
N ILE A 53 -18.63 21.75 7.80
CA ILE A 53 -18.23 20.36 8.03
C ILE A 53 -17.68 19.76 6.74
N GLN A 54 -18.34 19.95 5.63
CA GLN A 54 -17.93 19.44 4.34
C GLN A 54 -16.57 20.02 3.90
N GLU A 55 -16.40 21.33 3.98
CA GLU A 55 -15.17 22.00 3.51
C GLU A 55 -14.00 21.81 4.48
N ALA A 56 -14.24 21.88 5.79
CA ALA A 56 -13.21 21.86 6.82
C ALA A 56 -12.78 20.45 7.24
N VAL A 57 -13.73 19.51 7.33
CA VAL A 57 -13.45 18.15 7.82
C VAL A 57 -13.05 17.21 6.69
N TYR A 58 -13.73 17.29 5.55
CA TYR A 58 -13.49 16.40 4.42
C TYR A 58 -12.64 17.00 3.33
N GLY A 59 -12.46 18.34 3.30
CA GLY A 59 -11.72 19.02 2.26
C GLY A 59 -12.34 18.87 0.86
N LEU A 60 -13.59 18.46 0.77
CA LEU A 60 -14.29 18.14 -0.46
C LEU A 60 -15.27 19.24 -0.82
N LYS A 61 -15.35 19.60 -2.11
CA LYS A 61 -16.39 20.49 -2.65
C LYS A 61 -17.76 19.82 -2.70
N GLU A 62 -17.79 18.49 -2.65
CA GLU A 62 -18.98 17.67 -2.65
C GLU A 62 -18.99 16.80 -1.38
N PRO A 63 -20.16 16.54 -0.77
CA PRO A 63 -20.25 15.61 0.34
C PRO A 63 -19.67 14.27 -0.08
N PRO A 64 -19.04 13.54 0.85
CA PRO A 64 -18.69 12.15 0.57
C PRO A 64 -19.97 11.49 0.06
N GLN A 65 -19.89 10.86 -1.11
CA GLN A 65 -20.97 10.03 -1.59
C GLN A 65 -21.24 9.02 -0.46
N GLU A 66 -22.48 8.95 0.00
CA GLU A 66 -22.87 7.87 0.92
C GLU A 66 -22.48 6.58 0.21
N GLU A 67 -21.45 5.92 0.73
CA GLU A 67 -21.10 4.57 0.28
C GLU A 67 -22.31 3.69 0.60
N THR A 68 -23.18 3.52 -0.38
CA THR A 68 -24.30 2.61 -0.25
C THR A 68 -23.73 1.21 -0.20
N VAL A 69 -23.93 0.53 0.92
CA VAL A 69 -23.56 -0.88 1.04
C VAL A 69 -24.42 -1.66 0.05
N GLU A 70 -23.79 -2.16 -1.01
CA GLU A 70 -24.45 -3.04 -1.96
C GLU A 70 -24.61 -4.43 -1.31
N ILE A 71 -25.85 -4.81 -1.06
CA ILE A 71 -26.18 -6.14 -0.52
C ILE A 71 -26.61 -7.02 -1.68
N ILE A 72 -25.78 -8.01 -2.01
CA ILE A 72 -26.09 -9.03 -3.02
C ILE A 72 -26.45 -10.36 -2.36
N ARG A 73 -27.30 -11.14 -3.02
CA ARG A 73 -27.63 -12.49 -2.56
C ARG A 73 -26.59 -13.48 -3.02
N MET A 74 -26.14 -14.38 -2.15
CA MET A 74 -25.19 -15.42 -2.52
C MET A 74 -25.64 -16.32 -3.67
N SER A 75 -26.95 -16.48 -3.87
CA SER A 75 -27.52 -17.21 -5.01
C SER A 75 -27.33 -16.51 -6.37
N GLU A 76 -26.98 -15.23 -6.35
CA GLU A 76 -26.73 -14.40 -7.54
C GLU A 76 -25.24 -14.30 -7.86
N VAL A 77 -24.38 -14.88 -6.99
CA VAL A 77 -22.92 -14.88 -7.17
C VAL A 77 -22.48 -16.12 -7.93
N ASP A 78 -21.84 -15.91 -9.07
CA ASP A 78 -21.26 -17.00 -9.85
C ASP A 78 -20.07 -17.62 -9.13
N THR A 79 -20.01 -18.95 -9.13
CA THR A 79 -18.86 -19.67 -8.57
C THR A 79 -17.64 -19.53 -9.47
N GLN A 80 -16.49 -19.19 -8.89
CA GLN A 80 -15.23 -19.12 -9.61
C GLN A 80 -14.29 -20.22 -9.14
N THR A 81 -13.59 -20.84 -10.06
CA THR A 81 -12.53 -21.82 -9.76
C THR A 81 -11.28 -21.07 -9.31
N VAL A 82 -10.69 -21.49 -8.19
CA VAL A 82 -9.43 -20.95 -7.72
C VAL A 82 -8.27 -21.63 -8.45
N GLU A 83 -7.42 -20.84 -9.08
CA GLU A 83 -6.16 -21.33 -9.63
C GLU A 83 -5.09 -21.30 -8.54
N TRP A 84 -4.26 -22.35 -8.46
CA TRP A 84 -3.28 -22.52 -7.40
C TRP A 84 -1.86 -22.54 -7.93
N LEU A 85 -1.00 -21.73 -7.33
CA LEU A 85 0.44 -21.91 -7.44
C LEU A 85 0.87 -23.15 -6.65
N TRP A 86 0.35 -23.30 -5.45
CA TRP A 86 0.60 -24.46 -4.57
C TRP A 86 -0.67 -24.77 -3.75
N GLU A 87 -1.40 -25.76 -4.16
CA GLU A 87 -2.64 -26.16 -3.51
C GLU A 87 -2.36 -26.93 -2.20
N PRO A 88 -3.07 -26.62 -1.09
CA PRO A 88 -4.09 -25.59 -0.90
C PRO A 88 -3.53 -24.30 -0.27
N TYR A 89 -2.26 -24.02 -0.41
CA TYR A 89 -1.54 -23.02 0.39
C TYR A 89 -1.43 -21.65 -0.29
N ILE A 90 -1.15 -21.63 -1.60
CA ILE A 90 -0.86 -20.39 -2.32
C ILE A 90 -1.71 -20.31 -3.60
N PRO A 91 -2.83 -19.59 -3.57
CA PRO A 91 -3.63 -19.33 -4.76
C PRO A 91 -3.01 -18.21 -5.61
N PHE A 92 -3.22 -18.24 -6.91
CA PHE A 92 -2.94 -17.11 -7.79
C PHE A 92 -3.92 -15.96 -7.55
N GLY A 93 -3.45 -14.71 -7.75
CA GLY A 93 -4.29 -13.50 -7.66
C GLY A 93 -4.80 -13.17 -6.25
N LYS A 94 -4.24 -13.80 -5.21
CA LYS A 94 -4.61 -13.54 -3.81
C LYS A 94 -3.36 -13.36 -2.94
N VAL A 95 -3.52 -12.59 -1.86
CA VAL A 95 -2.45 -12.40 -0.87
C VAL A 95 -2.33 -13.63 0.02
N THR A 96 -1.11 -14.15 0.17
CA THR A 96 -0.77 -15.20 1.12
C THR A 96 0.17 -14.65 2.19
N ILE A 97 -0.11 -14.89 3.46
CA ILE A 97 0.73 -14.47 4.59
C ILE A 97 1.46 -15.67 5.16
N VAL A 98 2.81 -15.60 5.22
CA VAL A 98 3.66 -16.57 5.89
C VAL A 98 4.11 -16.00 7.22
N GLN A 99 3.66 -16.59 8.32
CA GLN A 99 3.95 -16.15 9.68
C GLN A 99 4.80 -17.17 10.43
N GLY A 100 5.63 -16.70 11.35
CA GLY A 100 6.44 -17.52 12.25
C GLY A 100 7.42 -16.65 13.03
N ASN A 101 8.07 -17.22 14.07
CA ASN A 101 9.05 -16.53 14.90
C ASN A 101 10.36 -16.24 14.11
N PRO A 102 11.20 -15.33 14.60
CA PRO A 102 12.55 -15.15 14.06
C PRO A 102 13.32 -16.47 14.03
N GLY A 103 14.04 -16.75 12.93
CA GLY A 103 14.84 -17.98 12.77
C GLY A 103 14.07 -19.23 12.31
N GLU A 104 12.75 -19.20 12.17
CA GLU A 104 11.94 -20.35 11.72
C GLU A 104 11.99 -20.62 10.20
N GLY A 105 12.85 -19.93 9.47
CA GLY A 105 13.10 -20.21 8.06
C GLY A 105 12.15 -19.55 7.06
N LYS A 106 11.41 -18.50 7.44
CA LYS A 106 10.49 -17.78 6.53
C LYS A 106 11.18 -17.29 5.26
N THR A 107 12.33 -16.63 5.40
CA THR A 107 13.13 -16.16 4.26
C THR A 107 13.61 -17.32 3.40
N THR A 108 14.09 -18.41 4.02
CA THR A 108 14.51 -19.61 3.30
C THR A 108 13.36 -20.23 2.52
N PHE A 109 12.17 -20.28 3.11
CA PHE A 109 10.97 -20.77 2.44
C PHE A 109 10.62 -19.87 1.23
N ALA A 110 10.59 -18.55 1.42
CA ALA A 110 10.27 -17.60 0.35
C ALA A 110 11.26 -17.70 -0.83
N LEU A 111 12.56 -17.79 -0.55
CA LEU A 111 13.58 -17.93 -1.59
C LEU A 111 13.49 -19.29 -2.33
N ARG A 112 13.21 -20.39 -1.63
CA ARG A 112 12.98 -21.69 -2.26
C ARG A 112 11.72 -21.72 -3.10
N LEU A 113 10.66 -21.02 -2.65
CA LEU A 113 9.43 -20.87 -3.44
C LEU A 113 9.72 -20.06 -4.72
N ALA A 114 10.44 -18.93 -4.59
CA ALA A 114 10.88 -18.15 -5.75
C ALA A 114 11.71 -19.00 -6.73
N ALA A 115 12.65 -19.81 -6.22
CA ALA A 115 13.41 -20.72 -7.06
C ALA A 115 12.50 -21.75 -7.77
N ALA A 116 11.54 -22.36 -7.09
CA ALA A 116 10.60 -23.29 -7.68
C ALA A 116 9.78 -22.67 -8.81
N CYS A 117 9.41 -21.39 -8.68
CA CYS A 117 8.69 -20.65 -9.72
C CYS A 117 9.55 -20.38 -10.96
N THR A 118 10.87 -20.30 -10.83
CA THR A 118 11.79 -19.91 -11.91
C THR A 118 12.48 -21.08 -12.61
N ASN A 119 12.54 -22.29 -12.01
CA ASN A 119 13.42 -23.39 -12.47
C ASN A 119 12.69 -24.70 -12.78
N ARG A 120 11.36 -24.74 -12.80
CA ARG A 120 10.54 -25.95 -13.01
C ARG A 120 10.79 -27.08 -11.98
N LYS A 121 11.32 -26.75 -10.80
CA LYS A 121 11.52 -27.72 -9.71
C LYS A 121 10.49 -27.48 -8.59
N PRO A 122 9.23 -27.91 -8.74
CA PRO A 122 8.17 -27.60 -7.80
C PRO A 122 8.42 -28.26 -6.43
N PHE A 123 7.81 -27.71 -5.40
CA PHE A 123 7.69 -28.36 -4.12
C PHE A 123 6.82 -29.62 -4.22
N PRO A 124 6.94 -30.55 -3.25
CA PRO A 124 6.00 -31.66 -3.16
C PRO A 124 4.55 -31.17 -3.19
N HIS A 125 3.73 -31.80 -4.02
CA HIS A 125 2.32 -31.43 -4.24
C HIS A 125 2.06 -30.03 -4.87
N MET A 126 3.10 -29.34 -5.30
CA MET A 126 2.97 -28.13 -6.10
C MET A 126 2.82 -28.53 -7.57
N ALA A 127 1.90 -27.87 -8.29
CA ALA A 127 1.77 -28.08 -9.72
C ALA A 127 3.04 -27.63 -10.46
N VAL A 128 3.36 -28.31 -11.57
CA VAL A 128 4.47 -27.87 -12.45
C VAL A 128 3.95 -26.73 -13.31
N HIS A 129 4.58 -25.60 -13.19
CA HIS A 129 4.28 -24.40 -13.99
C HIS A 129 5.40 -24.11 -14.98
N GLU A 130 5.06 -23.43 -16.06
CA GLU A 130 6.09 -22.80 -16.88
C GLU A 130 6.82 -21.75 -16.03
N PRO A 131 8.15 -21.63 -16.15
CA PRO A 131 8.91 -20.65 -15.40
C PRO A 131 8.43 -19.24 -15.65
N PHE A 132 8.27 -18.46 -14.60
CA PHE A 132 7.85 -17.06 -14.66
C PHE A 132 8.75 -16.17 -13.80
N ASN A 133 8.68 -14.87 -14.02
CA ASN A 133 9.47 -13.91 -13.28
C ASN A 133 8.91 -13.71 -11.87
N VAL A 134 9.80 -13.58 -10.90
CA VAL A 134 9.45 -13.33 -9.49
C VAL A 134 10.05 -11.99 -9.10
N ILE A 135 9.22 -11.10 -8.56
CA ILE A 135 9.68 -9.87 -7.92
C ILE A 135 9.89 -10.19 -6.43
N TYR A 136 11.11 -10.03 -5.96
CA TYR A 136 11.49 -10.25 -4.57
C TYR A 136 11.86 -8.91 -3.92
N GLN A 137 11.26 -8.62 -2.78
CA GLN A 137 11.53 -7.40 -2.03
C GLN A 137 11.98 -7.76 -0.62
N THR A 138 13.06 -7.14 -0.14
CA THR A 138 13.56 -7.27 1.22
C THR A 138 14.16 -5.96 1.70
N ALA A 139 13.92 -5.61 2.96
CA ALA A 139 14.52 -4.47 3.64
C ALA A 139 15.58 -4.88 4.67
N GLU A 140 15.65 -6.19 5.02
CA GLU A 140 16.47 -6.68 6.14
C GLU A 140 17.76 -7.35 5.67
N ASP A 141 17.70 -8.14 4.59
CA ASP A 141 18.82 -8.99 4.16
C ASP A 141 19.59 -8.36 2.98
N GLY A 142 20.92 -8.42 3.02
CA GLY A 142 21.79 -7.97 1.92
C GLY A 142 21.61 -8.82 0.65
N LEU A 143 21.49 -8.14 -0.49
CA LEU A 143 21.24 -8.81 -1.77
C LEU A 143 22.41 -9.68 -2.23
N GLY A 144 23.64 -9.16 -2.08
CA GLY A 144 24.85 -9.80 -2.60
C GLY A 144 25.44 -10.86 -1.70
N ASP A 145 25.32 -10.71 -0.41
CA ASP A 145 25.95 -11.55 0.61
C ASP A 145 25.00 -12.59 1.22
N THR A 146 23.71 -12.34 1.18
CA THR A 146 22.72 -13.22 1.82
C THR A 146 21.71 -13.78 0.81
N ILE A 147 21.02 -12.93 0.05
CA ILE A 147 19.91 -13.36 -0.82
C ILE A 147 20.42 -14.13 -2.04
N LYS A 148 21.35 -13.55 -2.80
CA LYS A 148 21.88 -14.19 -4.00
C LYS A 148 22.53 -15.56 -3.75
N PRO A 149 23.38 -15.75 -2.74
CA PRO A 149 23.93 -17.07 -2.43
C PRO A 149 22.87 -18.13 -2.12
N ARG A 150 21.81 -17.75 -1.37
CA ARG A 150 20.72 -18.67 -1.03
C ARG A 150 19.84 -19.01 -2.25
N LEU A 151 19.61 -18.07 -3.15
CA LEU A 151 18.91 -18.34 -4.42
C LEU A 151 19.74 -19.29 -5.31
N MET A 152 21.07 -19.13 -5.35
CA MET A 152 21.97 -20.04 -6.07
C MET A 152 21.94 -21.45 -5.46
N GLU A 153 21.98 -21.56 -4.12
CA GLU A 153 21.83 -22.85 -3.42
C GLU A 153 20.48 -23.52 -3.72
N ALA A 154 19.41 -22.73 -3.84
CA ALA A 154 18.07 -23.19 -4.22
C ALA A 154 17.94 -23.47 -5.73
N GLU A 155 19.01 -23.30 -6.51
CA GLU A 155 19.05 -23.49 -7.98
C GLU A 155 18.04 -22.60 -8.73
N ALA A 156 17.79 -21.37 -8.24
CA ALA A 156 16.92 -20.41 -8.91
C ALA A 156 17.53 -19.96 -10.25
N ASP A 157 16.66 -19.70 -11.24
CA ASP A 157 17.05 -18.96 -12.43
C ASP A 157 17.13 -17.46 -12.06
N LEU A 158 18.36 -16.96 -11.86
CA LEU A 158 18.58 -15.61 -11.39
C LEU A 158 18.16 -14.53 -12.39
N ASP A 159 18.07 -14.85 -13.68
CA ASP A 159 17.59 -13.91 -14.70
C ASP A 159 16.07 -13.66 -14.59
N ARG A 160 15.38 -14.52 -13.86
CA ARG A 160 13.94 -14.41 -13.56
C ARG A 160 13.63 -13.87 -12.16
N ILE A 161 14.65 -13.60 -11.35
CA ILE A 161 14.46 -12.98 -10.03
C ILE A 161 14.75 -11.49 -10.16
N LEU A 162 13.69 -10.69 -10.10
CA LEU A 162 13.77 -9.23 -10.12
C LEU A 162 13.72 -8.72 -8.69
N VAL A 163 14.60 -7.80 -8.34
CA VAL A 163 14.66 -7.24 -6.99
C VAL A 163 14.41 -5.74 -7.03
N ILE A 164 13.56 -5.27 -6.15
CA ILE A 164 13.34 -3.84 -5.96
C ILE A 164 14.36 -3.33 -4.94
N ASP A 165 15.25 -2.44 -5.38
CA ASP A 165 16.25 -1.81 -4.53
C ASP A 165 15.64 -0.63 -3.76
N GLU A 166 15.18 -0.91 -2.54
CA GLU A 166 14.59 0.09 -1.66
C GLU A 166 15.57 1.13 -1.14
N SER A 167 16.88 0.91 -1.26
CA SER A 167 17.89 1.89 -0.81
C SER A 167 17.78 3.22 -1.55
N LYS A 168 17.16 3.22 -2.74
CA LYS A 168 16.99 4.39 -3.59
C LYS A 168 15.63 5.07 -3.49
N GLN A 169 14.56 4.32 -3.14
CA GLN A 169 13.21 4.89 -3.03
C GLN A 169 12.32 3.95 -2.21
N GLY A 170 11.70 4.45 -1.13
CA GLY A 170 10.65 3.70 -0.42
C GLY A 170 9.50 3.34 -1.35
N LEU A 171 9.11 2.08 -1.37
CA LEU A 171 7.99 1.55 -2.14
C LEU A 171 6.91 1.01 -1.19
N SER A 172 5.66 1.31 -1.51
CA SER A 172 4.50 0.67 -0.90
C SER A 172 3.96 -0.43 -1.81
N LEU A 173 3.31 -1.46 -1.27
CA LEU A 173 2.64 -2.49 -2.06
C LEU A 173 1.54 -1.96 -3.00
N SER A 174 1.06 -0.74 -2.75
CA SER A 174 0.08 -0.04 -3.59
C SER A 174 0.73 0.90 -4.62
N ASP A 175 2.03 0.82 -4.84
CA ASP A 175 2.74 1.70 -5.77
C ASP A 175 2.54 1.24 -7.22
N GLU A 176 1.93 2.10 -8.04
CA GLU A 176 1.65 1.83 -9.45
C GLU A 176 2.91 1.51 -10.28
N ARG A 177 4.11 1.84 -9.77
CA ARG A 177 5.38 1.49 -10.43
C ARG A 177 5.63 -0.02 -10.44
N ILE A 178 5.06 -0.77 -9.48
CA ILE A 178 5.18 -2.23 -9.42
C ILE A 178 4.40 -2.88 -10.57
N GLU A 179 3.27 -2.31 -10.96
CA GLU A 179 2.46 -2.84 -12.07
C GLU A 179 3.12 -2.63 -13.44
N ARG A 180 4.07 -1.70 -13.53
CA ARG A 180 4.74 -1.33 -14.79
C ARG A 180 6.11 -2.01 -14.96
N ALA A 181 6.59 -2.72 -13.94
CA ALA A 181 7.89 -3.41 -13.95
C ALA A 181 7.74 -4.85 -14.46
#